data_7d530ca89e477208c0bee717c7a700d3
#
_entry.id   7d530ca89e477208c0bee717c7a700d3
#
_cell.length_a   1.000
_cell.length_b   1.000
_cell.length_c   1.000
_cell.angle_alpha   90.00
_cell.angle_beta   90.00
_cell.angle_gamma   90.00
#
_symmetry.space_group_name_H-M   'P 1'
#
loop_
_entity.id
_entity.type
_entity.pdbx_description
1 polymer ?
#
loop_
_entity_poly.entity_id
_entity_poly.type
_entity_poly.pdbx_seq_one_letter_code
_entity_poly.pdbx_strand_id
1 'polypeptide(L)'
;MALVLRKMALIAPLALLVAVPAQAQDPRIEFQGWVGYTFSDGVSGDSIMAGDGNVYNRVDPKNSGSYGLSLGFFVTENAEVGFLWDRQDTILEAKGSTTSEVSDMNIDNYHGFVAYNFGDVDDTVRPYVLGGLGVTRYSNIIIRGVDQTFDVPSSSKFSTTWGAGVKIYPTRAFGIFGGVRWTPTFIKSDATGWWCDPFWGCWVTANTQYANQWEFSGGLTLRF
;
A
#
# COMPACT_ATOMS: atom_id res chain seq x y z
N MET A 1 -10.24 -13.62 -36.70
CA MET A 1 -9.17 -14.58 -36.37
C MET A 1 -7.85 -13.92 -35.94
N ALA A 2 -7.59 -12.64 -36.27
CA ALA A 2 -6.35 -11.94 -35.94
C ALA A 2 -6.28 -11.36 -34.49
N LEU A 3 -7.41 -11.22 -33.80
CA LEU A 3 -7.47 -10.58 -32.47
C LEU A 3 -7.14 -11.54 -31.32
N VAL A 4 -7.26 -12.85 -31.53
CA VAL A 4 -6.99 -13.89 -30.51
C VAL A 4 -5.49 -14.17 -30.39
N LEU A 5 -4.74 -14.05 -31.49
CA LEU A 5 -3.28 -14.27 -31.47
C LEU A 5 -2.50 -13.16 -30.73
N ARG A 6 -3.08 -11.93 -30.64
CA ARG A 6 -2.38 -10.81 -30.00
C ARG A 6 -2.41 -10.85 -28.47
N LYS A 7 -3.35 -11.59 -27.89
CA LYS A 7 -3.45 -11.77 -26.41
C LYS A 7 -2.61 -12.93 -25.89
N MET A 8 -2.21 -13.86 -26.72
CA MET A 8 -1.35 -15.00 -26.32
C MET A 8 0.14 -14.65 -26.29
N ALA A 9 0.58 -13.60 -26.98
CA ALA A 9 1.99 -13.20 -27.03
C ALA A 9 2.50 -12.52 -25.73
N LEU A 10 1.60 -12.09 -24.84
CA LEU A 10 1.97 -11.43 -23.57
C LEU A 10 2.18 -12.43 -22.39
N ILE A 11 1.78 -13.69 -22.54
CA ILE A 11 1.90 -14.72 -21.50
C ILE A 11 3.23 -15.49 -21.65
N ALA A 12 3.81 -15.49 -22.83
CA ALA A 12 5.04 -16.22 -23.11
C ALA A 12 6.32 -15.74 -22.36
N PRO A 13 6.54 -14.43 -22.10
CA PRO A 13 7.73 -14.00 -21.37
C PRO A 13 7.66 -14.30 -19.86
N LEU A 14 6.47 -14.47 -19.28
CA LEU A 14 6.33 -14.78 -17.85
C LEU A 14 6.67 -16.25 -17.53
N ALA A 15 6.49 -17.15 -18.48
CA ALA A 15 6.82 -18.57 -18.32
C ALA A 15 8.32 -18.85 -18.44
N LEU A 16 9.11 -17.98 -19.09
CA LEU A 16 10.57 -18.18 -19.23
C LEU A 16 11.36 -17.79 -17.97
N LEU A 17 10.78 -17.00 -17.05
CA LEU A 17 11.43 -16.64 -15.78
C LEU A 17 11.42 -17.79 -14.74
N VAL A 18 10.65 -18.85 -14.97
CA VAL A 18 10.51 -19.99 -14.03
C VAL A 18 11.52 -21.11 -14.31
N ALA A 19 12.26 -21.06 -15.41
CA ALA A 19 13.19 -22.11 -15.81
C ALA A 19 14.67 -21.81 -15.47
N VAL A 20 14.94 -21.15 -14.34
CA VAL A 20 16.30 -21.14 -13.79
C VAL A 20 16.53 -22.51 -13.15
N PRO A 21 17.55 -23.28 -13.57
CA PRO A 21 17.85 -24.56 -12.95
C PRO A 21 18.15 -24.30 -11.47
N ALA A 22 17.37 -24.92 -10.61
CA ALA A 22 17.59 -24.94 -9.16
C ALA A 22 18.90 -25.70 -8.89
N GLN A 23 20.03 -25.05 -9.07
CA GLN A 23 21.29 -25.52 -8.50
C GLN A 23 21.18 -25.31 -6.99
N ALA A 24 21.74 -26.21 -6.23
CA ALA A 24 21.69 -26.29 -4.77
C ALA A 24 22.44 -25.13 -4.06
N GLN A 25 22.12 -23.91 -4.43
CA GLN A 25 22.52 -22.69 -3.73
C GLN A 25 21.34 -22.20 -2.90
N ASP A 26 21.63 -21.66 -1.73
CA ASP A 26 20.60 -21.03 -0.90
C ASP A 26 19.91 -19.92 -1.70
N PRO A 27 18.57 -19.88 -1.71
CA PRO A 27 17.84 -18.87 -2.48
C PRO A 27 18.25 -17.48 -2.01
N ARG A 28 18.67 -16.64 -2.95
CA ARG A 28 19.14 -15.29 -2.66
C ARG A 28 18.15 -14.20 -3.05
N ILE A 29 17.14 -14.55 -3.83
CA ILE A 29 16.12 -13.62 -4.31
C ILE A 29 14.75 -14.15 -3.88
N GLU A 30 13.94 -13.28 -3.34
CA GLU A 30 12.55 -13.58 -2.99
C GLU A 30 11.61 -12.58 -3.66
N PHE A 31 10.64 -13.10 -4.40
CA PHE A 31 9.54 -12.32 -4.96
C PHE A 31 8.26 -12.67 -4.21
N GLN A 32 7.50 -11.65 -3.78
CA GLN A 32 6.21 -11.84 -3.13
C GLN A 32 5.13 -11.08 -3.86
N GLY A 33 3.93 -11.68 -3.92
CA GLY A 33 2.71 -11.03 -4.36
C GLY A 33 1.58 -11.32 -3.38
N TRP A 34 0.80 -10.30 -3.02
CA TRP A 34 -0.27 -10.46 -2.03
C TRP A 34 -1.52 -9.67 -2.37
N VAL A 35 -2.60 -10.07 -1.71
CA VAL A 35 -3.82 -9.31 -1.53
C VAL A 35 -4.08 -9.14 -0.04
N GLY A 36 -4.73 -8.05 0.32
CA GLY A 36 -4.97 -7.71 1.72
C GLY A 36 -6.21 -6.85 1.91
N TYR A 37 -6.43 -6.49 3.15
CA TYR A 37 -7.42 -5.51 3.54
C TYR A 37 -6.77 -4.47 4.44
N THR A 38 -6.93 -3.19 4.07
CA THR A 38 -6.29 -2.07 4.75
C THR A 38 -7.32 -1.26 5.53
N PHE A 39 -7.03 -1.09 6.81
CA PHE A 39 -7.71 -0.17 7.71
C PHE A 39 -6.93 1.13 7.70
N SER A 40 -7.56 2.21 7.25
CA SER A 40 -6.93 3.52 7.12
C SER A 40 -7.51 4.50 8.12
N ASP A 41 -6.63 5.22 8.79
CA ASP A 41 -6.97 6.35 9.65
C ASP A 41 -6.66 7.63 8.89
N GLY A 42 -7.60 8.57 8.90
CA GLY A 42 -7.41 9.87 8.28
C GLY A 42 -6.94 10.94 9.24
N VAL A 43 -7.14 12.17 8.85
CA VAL A 43 -6.72 13.35 9.60
C VAL A 43 -7.93 14.15 10.07
N SER A 44 -7.83 14.65 11.31
CA SER A 44 -8.82 15.58 11.87
C SER A 44 -8.35 17.02 11.64
N GLY A 45 -9.30 17.92 11.39
CA GLY A 45 -9.04 19.33 11.19
C GLY A 45 -10.09 20.20 11.88
N ASP A 46 -10.05 21.50 11.60
CA ASP A 46 -11.06 22.43 12.08
C ASP A 46 -12.43 22.07 11.48
N SER A 47 -13.49 22.27 12.29
CA SER A 47 -14.85 22.00 11.86
C SER A 47 -15.27 22.96 10.75
N ILE A 48 -15.75 22.43 9.64
CA ILE A 48 -16.25 23.21 8.50
C ILE A 48 -17.72 22.89 8.30
N MET A 49 -18.51 23.94 8.18
CA MET A 49 -19.90 23.82 7.76
C MET A 49 -19.93 23.79 6.23
N ALA A 50 -20.35 22.68 5.67
CA ALA A 50 -20.54 22.54 4.24
C ALA A 50 -21.83 23.22 3.76
N GLY A 51 -21.98 23.44 2.45
CA GLY A 51 -23.16 24.08 1.87
C GLY A 51 -24.47 23.29 2.02
N ASP A 52 -24.36 22.03 2.41
CA ASP A 52 -25.48 21.17 2.80
C ASP A 52 -25.95 21.41 4.27
N GLY A 53 -25.31 22.32 5.00
CA GLY A 53 -25.57 22.65 6.41
C GLY A 53 -24.95 21.66 7.40
N ASN A 54 -24.23 20.64 6.95
CA ASN A 54 -23.56 19.67 7.81
C ASN A 54 -22.17 20.18 8.22
N VAL A 55 -21.72 19.73 9.41
CA VAL A 55 -20.41 20.05 9.94
C VAL A 55 -19.50 18.84 9.79
N TYR A 56 -18.36 19.02 9.13
CA TYR A 56 -17.32 18.02 8.93
C TYR A 56 -16.05 18.45 9.63
N ASN A 57 -15.37 17.55 10.33
CA ASN A 57 -14.15 17.84 11.10
C ASN A 57 -13.06 16.77 10.90
N ARG A 58 -13.33 15.77 10.06
CA ARG A 58 -12.39 14.70 9.78
C ARG A 58 -12.54 14.21 8.35
N VAL A 59 -11.42 13.81 7.76
CA VAL A 59 -11.38 13.22 6.44
C VAL A 59 -10.59 11.91 6.52
N ASP A 60 -11.25 10.80 6.19
CA ASP A 60 -10.70 9.45 6.28
C ASP A 60 -10.76 8.74 4.93
N PRO A 61 -9.70 8.01 4.55
CA PRO A 61 -9.83 6.98 3.54
C PRO A 61 -10.71 5.84 4.07
N LYS A 62 -11.65 5.38 3.28
CA LYS A 62 -12.48 4.23 3.61
C LYS A 62 -11.63 2.96 3.65
N ASN A 63 -11.89 2.09 4.62
CA ASN A 63 -11.23 0.79 4.66
C ASN A 63 -11.57 -0.01 3.40
N SER A 64 -10.56 -0.59 2.74
CA SER A 64 -10.76 -1.30 1.48
C SER A 64 -9.71 -2.36 1.21
N GLY A 65 -9.89 -3.13 0.15
CA GLY A 65 -8.92 -4.10 -0.34
C GLY A 65 -7.64 -3.43 -0.82
N SER A 66 -6.53 -4.14 -0.63
CA SER A 66 -5.21 -3.76 -1.11
C SER A 66 -4.53 -4.92 -1.83
N TYR A 67 -3.52 -4.61 -2.62
CA TYR A 67 -2.66 -5.59 -3.28
C TYR A 67 -1.26 -5.04 -3.47
N GLY A 68 -0.27 -5.92 -3.53
CA GLY A 68 1.10 -5.48 -3.66
C GLY A 68 2.07 -6.55 -4.10
N LEU A 69 3.30 -6.09 -4.33
CA LEU A 69 4.44 -6.89 -4.76
C LEU A 69 5.69 -6.47 -3.99
N SER A 70 6.58 -7.41 -3.73
CA SER A 70 7.92 -7.09 -3.24
C SER A 70 8.99 -7.93 -3.92
N LEU A 71 10.19 -7.36 -3.96
CA LEU A 71 11.40 -8.03 -4.41
C LEU A 71 12.46 -7.85 -3.32
N GLY A 72 12.91 -8.95 -2.76
CA GLY A 72 13.91 -9.01 -1.71
C GLY A 72 15.18 -9.76 -2.13
N PHE A 73 16.29 -9.40 -1.52
CA PHE A 73 17.59 -10.02 -1.69
C PHE A 73 18.11 -10.43 -0.31
N PHE A 74 18.38 -11.70 -0.12
CA PHE A 74 19.00 -12.21 1.10
C PHE A 74 20.48 -11.81 1.14
N VAL A 75 20.83 -10.99 2.12
CA VAL A 75 22.23 -10.59 2.40
C VAL A 75 22.90 -11.58 3.37
N THR A 76 22.08 -12.30 4.16
CA THR A 76 22.45 -13.48 4.95
C THR A 76 21.32 -14.48 4.84
N GLU A 77 21.42 -15.65 5.44
CA GLU A 77 20.36 -16.68 5.48
C GLU A 77 19.05 -16.15 6.10
N ASN A 78 19.13 -15.17 6.97
CA ASN A 78 18.02 -14.61 7.73
C ASN A 78 17.68 -13.17 7.39
N ALA A 79 18.67 -12.37 6.95
CA ALA A 79 18.47 -10.96 6.67
C ALA A 79 18.22 -10.73 5.18
N GLU A 80 17.15 -10.01 4.89
CA GLU A 80 16.66 -9.67 3.56
C GLU A 80 16.57 -8.15 3.43
N VAL A 81 17.01 -7.60 2.30
CA VAL A 81 16.82 -6.20 1.92
C VAL A 81 16.05 -6.15 0.61
N GLY A 82 15.16 -5.19 0.46
CA GLY A 82 14.35 -5.18 -0.76
C GLY A 82 13.53 -3.92 -0.94
N PHE A 83 12.64 -4.03 -1.92
CA PHE A 83 11.68 -3.00 -2.26
C PHE A 83 10.28 -3.60 -2.27
N LEU A 84 9.32 -2.88 -1.74
CA LEU A 84 7.89 -3.22 -1.78
C LEU A 84 7.08 -2.08 -2.38
N TRP A 85 6.05 -2.44 -3.10
CA TRP A 85 5.00 -1.57 -3.58
C TRP A 85 3.64 -2.20 -3.28
N ASP A 86 2.73 -1.41 -2.77
CA ASP A 86 1.33 -1.80 -2.62
C ASP A 86 0.40 -0.65 -2.96
N ARG A 87 -0.83 -1.01 -3.31
CA ARG A 87 -1.90 -0.09 -3.63
C ARG A 87 -3.17 -0.45 -2.88
N GLN A 88 -3.81 0.59 -2.36
CA GLN A 88 -5.17 0.58 -1.86
C GLN A 88 -6.03 1.48 -2.75
N ASP A 89 -7.03 0.90 -3.39
CA ASP A 89 -8.07 1.66 -4.10
C ASP A 89 -9.22 1.90 -3.12
N THR A 90 -9.52 3.17 -2.83
CA THR A 90 -10.44 3.54 -1.75
C THR A 90 -11.27 4.77 -2.10
N ILE A 91 -12.16 5.15 -1.19
CA ILE A 91 -12.99 6.34 -1.26
C ILE A 91 -12.60 7.25 -0.11
N LEU A 92 -12.48 8.54 -0.38
CA LEU A 92 -12.29 9.56 0.62
C LEU A 92 -13.63 9.94 1.23
N GLU A 93 -13.76 9.80 2.55
CA GLU A 93 -14.97 10.14 3.31
C GLU A 93 -14.72 11.38 4.18
N ALA A 94 -15.65 12.34 4.14
CA ALA A 94 -15.73 13.41 5.12
C ALA A 94 -16.66 12.97 6.26
N LYS A 95 -16.18 13.09 7.49
CA LYS A 95 -16.89 12.66 8.71
C LYS A 95 -17.11 13.85 9.66
N GLY A 96 -18.29 13.86 10.27
CA GLY A 96 -18.71 14.90 11.21
C GLY A 96 -20.09 14.58 11.78
N SER A 97 -21.03 15.50 11.66
CA SER A 97 -22.44 15.25 12.00
C SER A 97 -23.06 14.13 11.14
N THR A 98 -22.54 13.98 9.92
CA THR A 98 -22.86 12.89 8.97
C THR A 98 -21.58 12.39 8.33
N THR A 99 -21.68 11.30 7.54
CA THR A 99 -20.57 10.83 6.69
C THR A 99 -20.98 11.02 5.25
N SER A 100 -20.10 11.65 4.45
CA SER A 100 -20.30 11.85 3.02
C SER A 100 -19.09 11.33 2.24
N GLU A 101 -19.34 10.56 1.17
CA GLU A 101 -18.30 10.17 0.22
C GLU A 101 -17.94 11.37 -0.65
N VAL A 102 -16.66 11.74 -0.67
CA VAL A 102 -16.17 12.95 -1.35
C VAL A 102 -15.60 12.62 -2.72
N SER A 103 -14.76 11.57 -2.80
CA SER A 103 -14.01 11.25 -4.02
C SER A 103 -13.46 9.82 -3.99
N ASP A 104 -13.25 9.24 -5.16
CA ASP A 104 -12.35 8.10 -5.31
C ASP A 104 -10.92 8.55 -4.99
N MET A 105 -10.12 7.64 -4.41
CA MET A 105 -8.73 7.90 -4.07
C MET A 105 -7.89 6.63 -4.18
N ASN A 106 -6.66 6.77 -4.69
CA ASN A 106 -5.66 5.70 -4.68
C ASN A 106 -4.53 6.06 -3.74
N ILE A 107 -4.14 5.10 -2.91
CA ILE A 107 -2.99 5.21 -2.01
C ILE A 107 -1.96 4.19 -2.47
N ASP A 108 -0.81 4.68 -2.93
CA ASP A 108 0.33 3.87 -3.34
C ASP A 108 1.45 4.00 -2.31
N ASN A 109 1.93 2.90 -1.78
CA ASN A 109 3.09 2.85 -0.89
C ASN A 109 4.31 2.31 -1.63
N TYR A 110 5.44 2.99 -1.51
CA TYR A 110 6.73 2.62 -2.10
C TYR A 110 7.79 2.64 -1.01
N HIS A 111 8.27 1.48 -0.57
CA HIS A 111 9.22 1.38 0.54
C HIS A 111 10.42 0.51 0.18
N GLY A 112 11.62 0.99 0.52
CA GLY A 112 12.77 0.12 0.74
C GLY A 112 12.63 -0.53 2.12
N PHE A 113 12.88 -1.83 2.24
CA PHE A 113 12.73 -2.54 3.50
C PHE A 113 13.94 -3.40 3.85
N VAL A 114 14.07 -3.68 5.13
CA VAL A 114 14.89 -4.74 5.69
C VAL A 114 13.98 -5.69 6.43
N ALA A 115 14.15 -6.99 6.21
CA ALA A 115 13.41 -8.01 6.95
C ALA A 115 14.38 -9.01 7.61
N TYR A 116 13.96 -9.53 8.75
CA TYR A 116 14.63 -10.63 9.43
C TYR A 116 13.70 -11.82 9.50
N ASN A 117 14.12 -12.93 8.89
CA ASN A 117 13.40 -14.18 8.86
C ASN A 117 13.98 -15.11 9.93
N PHE A 118 13.17 -15.55 10.89
CA PHE A 118 13.61 -16.44 11.97
C PHE A 118 13.66 -17.88 11.48
N GLY A 119 14.54 -18.68 12.11
CA GLY A 119 14.77 -20.09 11.77
C GLY A 119 15.78 -20.27 10.65
N ASP A 120 16.02 -21.52 10.28
CA ASP A 120 16.96 -21.90 9.24
C ASP A 120 16.35 -21.75 7.83
N VAL A 121 17.22 -21.67 6.81
CA VAL A 121 16.78 -21.47 5.42
C VAL A 121 15.88 -22.62 4.91
N ASP A 122 16.09 -23.80 5.44
CA ASP A 122 15.35 -25.03 5.09
C ASP A 122 14.10 -25.27 5.95
N ASP A 123 13.83 -24.41 6.94
CA ASP A 123 12.64 -24.52 7.75
C ASP A 123 11.37 -24.27 6.93
N THR A 124 10.41 -25.17 7.11
CA THR A 124 9.09 -25.06 6.44
C THR A 124 8.32 -23.85 6.91
N VAL A 125 8.48 -23.42 8.17
CA VAL A 125 7.76 -22.30 8.76
C VAL A 125 8.76 -21.27 9.25
N ARG A 126 8.73 -20.08 8.67
CA ARG A 126 9.64 -18.98 9.00
C ARG A 126 8.85 -17.73 9.41
N PRO A 127 8.77 -17.42 10.70
CA PRO A 127 8.30 -16.12 11.13
C PRO A 127 9.23 -15.02 10.62
N TYR A 128 8.70 -13.83 10.39
CA TYR A 128 9.51 -12.68 9.98
C TYR A 128 9.03 -11.38 10.61
N VAL A 129 9.94 -10.43 10.70
CA VAL A 129 9.66 -9.01 10.98
C VAL A 129 10.28 -8.17 9.89
N LEU A 130 9.66 -7.04 9.57
CA LEU A 130 10.21 -6.10 8.59
C LEU A 130 10.09 -4.66 9.09
N GLY A 131 11.02 -3.83 8.64
CA GLY A 131 10.97 -2.38 8.81
C GLY A 131 11.46 -1.70 7.54
N GLY A 132 10.85 -0.57 7.17
CA GLY A 132 11.19 0.11 5.93
C GLY A 132 10.92 1.61 5.96
N LEU A 133 11.50 2.28 4.97
CA LEU A 133 11.37 3.72 4.76
C LEU A 133 10.97 3.96 3.30
N GLY A 134 10.16 4.98 3.07
CA GLY A 134 9.73 5.30 1.72
C GLY A 134 8.75 6.46 1.64
N VAL A 135 7.85 6.36 0.69
CA VAL A 135 6.84 7.39 0.42
C VAL A 135 5.47 6.75 0.19
N THR A 136 4.45 7.41 0.70
CA THR A 136 3.06 7.14 0.38
C THR A 136 2.57 8.23 -0.57
N ARG A 137 2.04 7.83 -1.73
CA ARG A 137 1.48 8.71 -2.74
C ARG A 137 -0.04 8.60 -2.73
N TYR A 138 -0.68 9.75 -2.61
CA TYR A 138 -2.12 9.92 -2.72
C TYR A 138 -2.45 10.48 -4.10
N SER A 139 -3.36 9.86 -4.82
CA SER A 139 -3.68 10.23 -6.21
C SER A 139 -5.14 9.89 -6.57
N ASN A 140 -5.56 10.32 -7.75
CA ASN A 140 -6.91 10.07 -8.29
C ASN A 140 -8.03 10.66 -7.42
N ILE A 141 -7.79 11.84 -6.82
CA ILE A 141 -8.80 12.54 -6.04
C ILE A 141 -9.53 13.49 -6.98
N ILE A 142 -10.78 13.13 -7.33
CA ILE A 142 -11.62 13.88 -8.27
C ILE A 142 -12.85 14.37 -7.51
N ILE A 143 -12.85 15.63 -7.11
CA ILE A 143 -13.98 16.25 -6.40
C ILE A 143 -15.02 16.68 -7.42
N ARG A 144 -16.23 16.16 -7.29
CA ARG A 144 -17.37 16.48 -8.16
C ARG A 144 -18.19 17.58 -7.51
N GLY A 145 -18.06 18.82 -7.99
CA GLY A 145 -18.96 19.92 -7.66
C GLY A 145 -20.23 19.90 -8.52
N VAL A 146 -21.18 20.79 -8.23
CA VAL A 146 -22.49 20.85 -8.92
C VAL A 146 -22.33 21.10 -10.43
N ASP A 147 -21.35 21.94 -10.84
CA ASP A 147 -21.12 22.28 -12.25
C ASP A 147 -19.69 22.07 -12.75
N GLN A 148 -18.76 21.64 -11.88
CA GLN A 148 -17.35 21.49 -12.24
C GLN A 148 -16.74 20.28 -11.54
N THR A 149 -15.78 19.64 -12.22
CA THR A 149 -14.97 18.57 -11.68
C THR A 149 -13.55 19.11 -11.43
N PHE A 150 -13.04 18.92 -10.24
CA PHE A 150 -11.69 19.36 -9.85
C PHE A 150 -10.80 18.14 -9.66
N ASP A 151 -9.71 18.08 -10.40
CA ASP A 151 -8.64 17.11 -10.21
C ASP A 151 -7.64 17.65 -9.20
N VAL A 152 -7.48 16.95 -8.08
CA VAL A 152 -6.51 17.34 -7.05
C VAL A 152 -5.16 16.73 -7.41
N PRO A 153 -4.10 17.56 -7.50
CA PRO A 153 -2.76 17.07 -7.81
C PRO A 153 -2.30 15.99 -6.84
N SER A 154 -1.68 14.93 -7.38
CA SER A 154 -1.13 13.86 -6.56
C SER A 154 -0.06 14.40 -5.59
N SER A 155 -0.08 13.91 -4.35
CA SER A 155 0.87 14.29 -3.31
C SER A 155 1.59 13.08 -2.78
N SER A 156 2.92 13.20 -2.59
CA SER A 156 3.75 12.18 -1.97
C SER A 156 4.25 12.66 -0.62
N LYS A 157 4.13 11.80 0.39
CA LYS A 157 4.54 12.08 1.78
C LYS A 157 5.51 11.00 2.25
N PHE A 158 6.46 11.39 3.09
CA PHE A 158 7.36 10.45 3.72
C PHE A 158 6.56 9.50 4.61
N SER A 159 6.90 8.21 4.54
CA SER A 159 6.28 7.17 5.35
C SER A 159 7.31 6.13 5.77
N THR A 160 6.98 5.41 6.84
CA THR A 160 7.70 4.22 7.27
C THR A 160 6.77 3.03 7.22
N THR A 161 7.31 1.83 7.17
CA THR A 161 6.51 0.61 7.22
C THR A 161 7.12 -0.36 8.23
N TRP A 162 6.27 -1.03 8.99
CA TRP A 162 6.64 -2.01 10.00
C TRP A 162 5.71 -3.19 9.88
N GLY A 163 6.25 -4.39 9.87
CA GLY A 163 5.42 -5.58 9.68
C GLY A 163 5.96 -6.81 10.38
N ALA A 164 5.08 -7.77 10.55
CA ALA A 164 5.41 -9.10 11.04
C ALA A 164 4.46 -10.13 10.42
N GLY A 165 4.94 -11.35 10.28
CA GLY A 165 4.13 -12.42 9.71
C GLY A 165 4.84 -13.76 9.76
N VAL A 166 4.28 -14.68 8.99
CA VAL A 166 4.81 -16.04 8.86
C VAL A 166 4.83 -16.41 7.39
N LYS A 167 5.95 -16.95 6.94
CA LYS A 167 6.13 -17.58 5.64
C LYS A 167 6.12 -19.10 5.84
N ILE A 168 5.41 -19.83 4.97
CA ILE A 168 5.32 -21.29 4.99
C ILE A 168 5.80 -21.78 3.62
N TYR A 169 6.86 -22.60 3.60
CA TYR A 169 7.50 -23.10 2.40
C TYR A 169 7.28 -24.61 2.24
N PRO A 170 6.24 -25.05 1.49
CA PRO A 170 6.06 -26.45 1.15
C PRO A 170 7.20 -27.00 0.28
N THR A 171 7.88 -26.11 -0.46
CA THR A 171 9.08 -26.41 -1.25
C THR A 171 10.12 -25.31 -1.06
N ARG A 172 11.39 -25.55 -1.44
CA ARG A 172 12.45 -24.54 -1.35
C ARG A 172 12.17 -23.29 -2.21
N ALA A 173 11.47 -23.44 -3.35
CA ALA A 173 11.24 -22.38 -4.32
C ALA A 173 9.89 -21.68 -4.15
N PHE A 174 8.90 -22.30 -3.51
CA PHE A 174 7.54 -21.80 -3.42
C PHE A 174 7.03 -21.82 -1.98
N GLY A 175 6.35 -20.75 -1.59
CA GLY A 175 5.69 -20.63 -0.31
C GLY A 175 4.45 -19.77 -0.36
N ILE A 176 3.76 -19.76 0.77
CA ILE A 176 2.66 -18.86 1.07
C ILE A 176 3.05 -18.03 2.29
N PHE A 177 2.48 -16.87 2.42
CA PHE A 177 2.70 -16.07 3.62
C PHE A 177 1.44 -15.33 4.06
N GLY A 178 1.42 -14.96 5.33
CA GLY A 178 0.42 -14.07 5.90
C GLY A 178 1.05 -13.17 6.94
N GLY A 179 0.55 -11.95 7.04
CA GLY A 179 1.12 -10.99 7.96
C GLY A 179 0.26 -9.74 8.18
N VAL A 180 0.75 -8.92 9.08
CA VAL A 180 0.22 -7.59 9.38
C VAL A 180 1.30 -6.56 9.14
N ARG A 181 0.92 -5.43 8.56
CA ARG A 181 1.81 -4.30 8.30
C ARG A 181 1.18 -3.00 8.74
N TRP A 182 1.95 -2.16 9.39
CA TRP A 182 1.59 -0.82 9.81
C TRP A 182 2.43 0.20 9.05
N THR A 183 1.77 1.16 8.39
CA THR A 183 2.41 2.20 7.58
C THR A 183 1.96 3.57 8.05
N PRO A 184 2.69 4.20 8.99
CA PRO A 184 2.49 5.60 9.36
C PRO A 184 3.06 6.51 8.28
N THR A 185 2.24 7.44 7.80
CA THR A 185 2.60 8.48 6.82
C THR A 185 2.67 9.83 7.53
N PHE A 186 3.79 10.52 7.40
CA PHE A 186 4.03 11.80 8.07
C PHE A 186 3.42 12.95 7.25
N ILE A 187 2.36 13.53 7.79
CA ILE A 187 1.68 14.70 7.21
C ILE A 187 2.04 15.91 8.05
N LYS A 188 2.76 16.88 7.46
CA LYS A 188 3.08 18.13 8.18
C LYS A 188 1.81 18.96 8.37
N SER A 189 1.73 19.65 9.50
CA SER A 189 0.61 20.55 9.84
C SER A 189 0.50 21.78 8.94
N ASP A 190 1.56 22.12 8.19
CA ASP A 190 1.61 23.20 7.20
C ASP A 190 1.31 22.74 5.77
N ALA A 191 0.81 21.55 5.60
CA ALA A 191 0.29 21.04 4.32
C ALA A 191 -1.05 21.73 3.97
N THR A 192 -1.03 23.05 3.99
CA THR A 192 -2.06 23.86 3.37
C THR A 192 -2.02 23.59 1.88
N GLY A 193 -3.07 23.06 1.33
CA GLY A 193 -3.23 23.17 -0.10
C GLY A 193 -3.81 22.02 -0.87
N TRP A 194 -3.65 20.75 -0.48
CA TRP A 194 -4.22 19.71 -1.33
C TRP A 194 -5.61 19.21 -0.92
N TRP A 195 -6.15 19.79 0.13
CA TRP A 195 -7.56 19.69 0.52
C TRP A 195 -8.32 21.00 0.24
N CYS A 196 -7.79 21.88 -0.61
CA CYS A 196 -8.44 23.13 -0.95
C CYS A 196 -9.33 22.95 -2.17
N ASP A 197 -10.62 23.18 -1.99
CA ASP A 197 -11.62 23.33 -3.02
C ASP A 197 -11.77 24.85 -3.32
N PRO A 198 -11.80 25.30 -4.58
CA PRO A 198 -12.06 26.70 -4.94
C PRO A 198 -13.39 27.26 -4.42
N PHE A 199 -14.39 26.41 -4.13
CA PHE A 199 -15.69 26.78 -3.60
C PHE A 199 -15.79 26.70 -2.07
N TRP A 200 -15.03 25.78 -1.45
CA TRP A 200 -15.19 25.44 -0.03
C TRP A 200 -13.99 25.86 0.81
N GLY A 201 -12.94 26.40 0.20
CA GLY A 201 -11.71 26.80 0.88
C GLY A 201 -10.81 25.61 1.25
N CYS A 202 -9.75 25.88 2.00
CA CYS A 202 -8.81 24.86 2.49
C CYS A 202 -9.40 24.20 3.73
N TRP A 203 -9.72 22.93 3.65
CA TRP A 203 -10.55 22.22 4.61
C TRP A 203 -9.83 21.68 5.82
N VAL A 204 -8.54 21.50 5.78
CA VAL A 204 -7.86 20.77 6.84
C VAL A 204 -6.55 21.43 7.21
N THR A 205 -6.57 22.17 8.27
CA THR A 205 -5.39 22.33 9.12
C THR A 205 -5.28 21.04 9.93
N ALA A 206 -4.48 20.09 9.45
CA ALA A 206 -4.34 18.81 10.11
C ALA A 206 -3.64 18.99 11.46
N ASN A 207 -4.35 18.74 12.54
CA ASN A 207 -3.78 18.66 13.88
C ASN A 207 -3.00 17.36 14.11
N THR A 208 -3.09 16.40 13.21
CA THR A 208 -2.41 15.11 13.28
C THR A 208 -1.17 15.12 12.41
N GLN A 209 -0.03 14.76 12.97
CA GLN A 209 1.25 14.74 12.25
C GLN A 209 1.41 13.49 11.34
N TYR A 210 0.54 12.49 11.46
CA TYR A 210 0.61 11.26 10.66
C TYR A 210 -0.77 10.64 10.45
N ALA A 211 -0.91 9.96 9.30
CA ALA A 211 -2.03 9.08 8.98
C ALA A 211 -1.56 7.62 9.08
N ASN A 212 -2.38 6.74 9.61
CA ASN A 212 -2.04 5.34 9.81
C ASN A 212 -2.75 4.44 8.81
N GLN A 213 -2.04 3.42 8.34
CA GLN A 213 -2.61 2.32 7.59
C GLN A 213 -2.21 1.01 8.27
N TRP A 214 -3.17 0.13 8.53
CA TRP A 214 -2.98 -1.23 9.01
C TRP A 214 -3.45 -2.19 7.94
N GLU A 215 -2.54 -2.96 7.35
CA GLU A 215 -2.84 -3.97 6.34
C GLU A 215 -2.71 -5.36 6.92
N PHE A 216 -3.75 -6.17 6.71
CA PHE A 216 -3.72 -7.63 6.92
C PHE A 216 -3.70 -8.28 5.57
N SER A 217 -2.65 -9.04 5.28
CA SER A 217 -2.40 -9.57 3.94
C SER A 217 -2.00 -11.04 3.95
N GLY A 218 -2.23 -11.68 2.82
CA GLY A 218 -1.78 -13.02 2.53
C GLY A 218 -1.45 -13.15 1.05
N GLY A 219 -0.47 -14.00 0.74
CA GLY A 219 0.02 -14.09 -0.61
C GLY A 219 0.94 -15.27 -0.87
N LEU A 220 1.59 -15.19 -2.01
CA LEU A 220 2.54 -16.18 -2.50
C LEU A 220 3.95 -15.61 -2.44
N THR A 221 4.91 -16.50 -2.21
CA THR A 221 6.34 -16.18 -2.24
C THR A 221 7.07 -17.17 -3.14
N LEU A 222 7.99 -16.65 -3.95
CA LEU A 222 8.86 -17.42 -4.83
C LEU A 222 10.30 -17.09 -4.50
N ARG A 223 11.13 -18.13 -4.35
CA ARG A 223 12.57 -18.03 -4.06
C ARG A 223 13.41 -18.57 -5.20
N PHE A 224 14.51 -17.90 -5.50
CA PHE A 224 15.47 -18.24 -6.55
C PHE A 224 16.90 -18.18 -6.05
#